data_50bb0e4610884c46a9aaca10a536a619
#
_entry.id   50bb0e4610884c46a9aaca10a536a619
#
_cell.length_a   1.000
_cell.length_b   1.000
_cell.length_c   1.000
_cell.angle_alpha   90.00
_cell.angle_beta   90.00
_cell.angle_gamma   90.00
#
_symmetry.space_group_name_H-M   'P 1'
#
loop_
_entity.id
_entity.type
_entity.pdbx_description
1 polymer ?
#
loop_
_entity_poly.entity_id
_entity_poly.type
_entity_poly.pdbx_seq_one_letter_code
_entity_poly.pdbx_strand_id
1 'polypeptide(L)'
;MGWVFHRIWSTDWFHRRDQEIDRLRAALAAAHARADAVAAPVADLPPVVSDAEADDDRAAADAADEADDADEADAADDAAATTDTPLGLALVAPAYRRAEITASVAGEPHEAPPAVLLDLAARIVEIEGPIHGDEVARRLAAAFGKGRAGGRIQHATAAALDAARRAGRVVRRDAFWMTSAQEADPPVRSRLAEEVPTTRAVHLSALEIRAAARLLVAECGAIAPDDMPGAVARLLGYRRLGSELRVRIAEALRDGAA
;
A
#
# COMPACT_ATOMS: atom_id res chain seq x y z
N MET A 1 2.14 31.78 -14.86
CA MET A 1 2.72 30.75 -15.73
C MET A 1 1.59 30.06 -16.46
N GLY A 2 1.57 30.09 -17.81
CA GLY A 2 0.51 29.44 -18.61
C GLY A 2 0.95 28.04 -19.02
N TRP A 3 0.23 27.03 -18.58
CA TRP A 3 0.44 25.65 -19.03
C TRP A 3 -0.11 25.46 -20.45
N VAL A 4 0.62 24.76 -21.30
CA VAL A 4 0.16 24.36 -22.63
C VAL A 4 -0.07 22.85 -22.61
N PHE A 5 -1.31 22.43 -22.85
CA PHE A 5 -1.68 21.03 -22.86
C PHE A 5 -1.66 20.48 -24.29
N HIS A 6 -1.07 19.30 -24.47
CA HIS A 6 -1.17 18.52 -25.69
C HIS A 6 -2.00 17.27 -25.39
N ARG A 7 -3.12 17.08 -26.11
CA ARG A 7 -4.02 15.93 -25.89
C ARG A 7 -3.79 14.90 -27.00
N ILE A 8 -3.53 13.66 -26.59
CA ILE A 8 -3.47 12.51 -27.48
C ILE A 8 -4.70 11.65 -27.20
N TRP A 9 -5.46 11.34 -28.24
CA TRP A 9 -6.60 10.43 -28.10
C TRP A 9 -6.14 9.00 -28.26
N SER A 10 -6.65 8.09 -27.43
CA SER A 10 -6.29 6.67 -27.46
C SER A 10 -6.54 6.02 -28.81
N THR A 11 -7.64 6.35 -29.46
CA THR A 11 -7.98 5.88 -30.81
C THR A 11 -6.97 6.32 -31.86
N ASP A 12 -6.50 7.58 -31.83
CA ASP A 12 -5.50 8.09 -32.75
C ASP A 12 -4.12 7.49 -32.46
N TRP A 13 -3.77 7.28 -31.20
CA TRP A 13 -2.54 6.59 -30.81
C TRP A 13 -2.48 5.16 -31.34
N PHE A 14 -3.59 4.40 -31.29
CA PHE A 14 -3.62 3.02 -31.78
C PHE A 14 -3.64 2.92 -33.33
N HIS A 15 -4.29 3.87 -33.99
CA HIS A 15 -4.45 3.80 -35.45
C HIS A 15 -3.43 4.63 -36.24
N ARG A 16 -2.81 5.64 -35.60
CA ARG A 16 -1.92 6.62 -36.27
C ARG A 16 -0.73 7.01 -35.38
N ARG A 17 -0.14 6.02 -34.73
CA ARG A 17 0.92 6.21 -33.74
C ARG A 17 2.04 7.14 -34.21
N ASP A 18 2.55 6.93 -35.42
CA ASP A 18 3.68 7.71 -35.95
C ASP A 18 3.31 9.18 -36.13
N GLN A 19 2.08 9.45 -36.58
CA GLN A 19 1.58 10.82 -36.72
C GLN A 19 1.40 11.50 -35.35
N GLU A 20 0.95 10.77 -34.33
CA GLU A 20 0.80 11.32 -32.99
C GLU A 20 2.17 11.56 -32.33
N ILE A 21 3.17 10.72 -32.57
CA ILE A 21 4.55 10.94 -32.15
C ILE A 21 5.12 12.22 -32.78
N ASP A 22 4.91 12.43 -34.06
CA ASP A 22 5.39 13.64 -34.75
C ASP A 22 4.69 14.91 -34.27
N ARG A 23 3.37 14.85 -33.99
CA ARG A 23 2.61 15.96 -33.35
C ARG A 23 3.16 16.27 -31.95
N LEU A 24 3.44 15.24 -31.14
CA LEU A 24 4.00 15.41 -29.80
C LEU A 24 5.38 16.05 -29.85
N ARG A 25 6.25 15.60 -30.76
CA ARG A 25 7.58 16.18 -30.96
C ARG A 25 7.49 17.66 -31.38
N ALA A 26 6.60 17.97 -32.30
CA ALA A 26 6.35 19.35 -32.73
C ALA A 26 5.84 20.23 -31.58
N ALA A 27 4.93 19.73 -30.75
CA ALA A 27 4.41 20.45 -29.59
C ALA A 27 5.50 20.70 -28.54
N LEU A 28 6.37 19.72 -28.31
CA LEU A 28 7.48 19.83 -27.39
C LEU A 28 8.51 20.86 -27.87
N ALA A 29 8.88 20.83 -29.16
CA ALA A 29 9.79 21.79 -29.75
C ALA A 29 9.23 23.23 -29.66
N ALA A 30 7.92 23.40 -29.91
CA ALA A 30 7.25 24.70 -29.77
C ALA A 30 7.22 25.19 -28.30
N ALA A 31 7.09 24.28 -27.33
CA ALA A 31 7.14 24.62 -25.92
C ALA A 31 8.54 25.05 -25.48
N HIS A 32 9.58 24.37 -25.93
CA HIS A 32 10.97 24.75 -25.68
C HIS A 32 11.30 26.12 -26.29
N ALA A 33 10.93 26.37 -27.55
CA ALA A 33 11.15 27.66 -28.20
C ALA A 33 10.47 28.82 -27.46
N ARG A 34 9.31 28.60 -26.86
CA ARG A 34 8.65 29.60 -26.01
C ARG A 34 9.36 29.81 -24.68
N ALA A 35 9.86 28.75 -24.06
CA ALA A 35 10.61 28.84 -22.81
C ALA A 35 11.91 29.64 -23.02
N ASP A 36 12.62 29.37 -24.12
CA ASP A 36 13.84 30.08 -24.50
C ASP A 36 13.57 31.56 -24.82
N ALA A 37 12.41 31.87 -25.43
CA ALA A 37 12.01 33.26 -25.72
C ALA A 37 11.64 34.05 -24.44
N VAL A 38 11.24 33.38 -23.37
CA VAL A 38 10.91 34.00 -22.07
C VAL A 38 12.14 34.13 -21.17
N ALA A 39 13.22 33.41 -21.47
CA ALA A 39 14.48 33.41 -20.73
C ALA A 39 15.46 34.55 -21.13
N ALA A 40 15.00 35.66 -21.68
CA ALA A 40 15.79 36.87 -21.84
C ALA A 40 16.08 37.49 -20.46
N PRO A 41 17.30 38.01 -20.18
CA PRO A 41 17.83 38.19 -18.84
C PRO A 41 17.05 39.26 -18.05
N VAL A 42 16.49 38.85 -16.92
CA VAL A 42 16.07 39.78 -15.89
C VAL A 42 17.29 40.08 -15.02
N ALA A 43 17.84 41.26 -15.23
CA ALA A 43 18.85 41.86 -14.37
C ALA A 43 18.19 42.29 -13.04
N ASP A 44 18.91 42.00 -11.96
CA ASP A 44 18.86 42.68 -10.67
C ASP A 44 17.67 42.39 -9.73
N LEU A 45 17.93 41.49 -8.78
CA LEU A 45 17.25 41.47 -7.48
C LEU A 45 18.31 41.50 -6.37
N PRO A 46 18.10 42.36 -5.31
CA PRO A 46 19.06 42.50 -4.22
C PRO A 46 19.05 41.28 -3.28
N PRO A 47 20.15 41.05 -2.52
CA PRO A 47 20.29 39.88 -1.68
C PRO A 47 19.43 39.94 -0.42
N VAL A 48 18.77 38.82 -0.12
CA VAL A 48 18.09 38.61 1.14
C VAL A 48 19.12 38.24 2.20
N VAL A 49 19.28 39.07 3.21
CA VAL A 49 20.07 38.80 4.41
C VAL A 49 19.37 37.78 5.30
N SER A 50 20.13 36.76 5.63
CA SER A 50 19.77 35.75 6.63
C SER A 50 20.26 36.24 7.99
N ASP A 51 19.37 36.40 8.93
CA ASP A 51 19.73 36.53 10.36
C ASP A 51 19.41 35.19 11.05
N ALA A 52 20.51 34.58 11.46
CA ALA A 52 20.54 33.45 12.38
C ALA A 52 20.76 34.04 13.80
N GLU A 53 19.94 33.67 14.73
CA GLU A 53 20.36 33.67 16.13
C GLU A 53 19.77 32.44 16.85
N ALA A 54 20.71 31.78 17.53
CA ALA A 54 20.54 30.66 18.42
C ALA A 54 20.14 31.15 19.81
N ASP A 55 19.45 30.30 20.55
CA ASP A 55 19.67 30.12 21.99
C ASP A 55 19.04 28.84 22.48
N ASP A 56 19.80 28.11 22.97
CA ASP A 56 20.23 27.16 23.98
C ASP A 56 19.41 27.26 25.29
N ASP A 57 19.18 26.12 25.86
CA ASP A 57 19.26 25.69 27.22
C ASP A 57 18.06 24.91 27.84
N ARG A 58 18.40 23.67 28.16
CA ARG A 58 18.23 22.97 29.46
C ARG A 58 16.87 22.40 29.86
N ALA A 59 16.82 21.22 30.10
CA ALA A 59 17.27 20.18 31.03
C ALA A 59 16.13 19.24 31.44
N ALA A 60 16.42 17.99 31.28
CA ALA A 60 16.19 16.83 32.17
C ALA A 60 14.96 16.78 33.13
N ALA A 61 14.27 15.69 33.06
CA ALA A 61 14.09 14.64 34.04
C ALA A 61 12.72 13.97 33.99
N ASP A 62 12.75 12.69 33.78
CA ASP A 62 12.10 11.63 34.54
C ASP A 62 10.58 11.57 34.63
N ALA A 63 10.02 10.56 34.03
CA ALA A 63 9.17 9.54 34.63
C ALA A 63 8.51 8.67 33.57
N ALA A 64 8.66 7.43 33.80
CA ALA A 64 8.12 6.30 33.08
C ALA A 64 6.61 6.29 32.92
N ASP A 65 6.25 5.55 31.85
CA ASP A 65 5.05 4.72 31.74
C ASP A 65 3.81 5.37 31.14
N GLU A 66 3.30 4.63 30.18
CA GLU A 66 2.09 4.83 29.37
C GLU A 66 2.30 5.49 27.99
N ALA A 67 3.04 4.79 27.12
CA ALA A 67 2.99 5.02 25.70
C ALA A 67 1.78 4.27 25.11
N ASP A 68 0.64 4.91 25.08
CA ASP A 68 -0.45 4.54 24.19
C ASP A 68 -0.83 5.77 23.37
N ASP A 69 -0.94 5.54 22.04
CA ASP A 69 -1.48 6.48 21.06
C ASP A 69 -0.59 7.65 20.58
N ALA A 70 0.35 7.31 19.68
CA ALA A 70 0.81 8.25 18.67
C ALA A 70 0.39 7.76 17.27
N ASP A 71 -0.88 7.84 16.94
CA ASP A 71 -1.45 7.52 15.62
C ASP A 71 -1.96 8.77 14.88
N GLU A 72 -1.34 9.94 15.17
CA GLU A 72 -1.69 11.24 14.53
C GLU A 72 -0.48 11.96 13.91
N ALA A 73 0.41 11.27 13.22
CA ALA A 73 1.55 11.94 12.59
C ALA A 73 1.69 11.68 11.08
N ASP A 74 0.61 11.42 10.34
CA ASP A 74 0.67 11.29 8.86
C ASP A 74 -0.17 12.34 8.11
N ALA A 75 -0.43 13.49 8.75
CA ALA A 75 -1.23 14.54 8.12
C ALA A 75 -0.40 15.71 7.53
N ALA A 76 0.93 15.67 7.55
CA ALA A 76 1.75 16.84 7.25
C ALA A 76 2.66 16.76 6.03
N ASP A 77 2.60 15.70 5.20
CA ASP A 77 3.38 15.66 3.95
C ASP A 77 2.50 15.67 2.68
N ASP A 78 1.58 16.62 2.64
CA ASP A 78 0.54 16.72 1.60
C ASP A 78 0.96 17.59 0.38
N ALA A 79 2.25 17.78 0.13
CA ALA A 79 2.71 18.68 -0.94
C ALA A 79 3.47 18.02 -2.09
N ALA A 80 3.55 16.69 -2.17
CA ALA A 80 4.25 16.02 -3.26
C ALA A 80 3.31 15.21 -4.14
N ALA A 81 2.78 15.89 -5.18
CA ALA A 81 2.44 15.35 -6.48
C ALA A 81 1.39 14.24 -6.56
N THR A 82 0.15 14.63 -6.58
CA THR A 82 -0.84 13.97 -7.42
C THR A 82 -0.51 14.20 -8.88
N THR A 83 0.32 13.41 -9.48
CA THR A 83 0.22 13.17 -10.91
C THR A 83 -0.90 12.14 -11.09
N ASP A 84 -2.11 12.64 -11.10
CA ASP A 84 -3.28 11.94 -11.57
C ASP A 84 -3.17 11.86 -13.10
N THR A 85 -2.30 10.98 -13.58
CA THR A 85 -2.38 10.51 -14.96
C THR A 85 -3.35 9.34 -14.92
N PRO A 86 -4.56 9.48 -15.47
CA PRO A 86 -5.41 8.33 -15.67
C PRO A 86 -4.72 7.45 -16.70
N LEU A 87 -3.94 6.48 -16.27
CA LEU A 87 -3.81 5.26 -17.05
C LEU A 87 -5.25 4.80 -17.21
N GLY A 88 -5.77 4.81 -18.43
CA GLY A 88 -7.13 4.38 -18.76
C GLY A 88 -7.30 2.88 -18.55
N LEU A 89 -6.95 2.40 -17.37
CA LEU A 89 -6.99 1.02 -16.93
C LEU A 89 -8.42 0.68 -16.56
N ALA A 90 -9.10 -0.02 -17.43
CA ALA A 90 -10.34 -0.72 -17.12
C ALA A 90 -10.13 -1.91 -16.14
N LEU A 91 -8.87 -2.12 -15.67
CA LEU A 91 -8.52 -3.21 -14.78
C LEU A 91 -8.95 -2.85 -13.35
N VAL A 92 -9.96 -3.57 -12.86
CA VAL A 92 -10.49 -3.44 -11.50
C VAL A 92 -10.24 -4.74 -10.74
N ALA A 93 -9.48 -4.66 -9.67
CA ALA A 93 -9.32 -5.81 -8.78
C ALA A 93 -10.61 -6.07 -7.99
N PRO A 94 -10.99 -7.34 -7.74
CA PRO A 94 -12.11 -7.67 -6.87
C PRO A 94 -11.91 -7.07 -5.47
N ALA A 95 -13.01 -6.72 -4.80
CA ALA A 95 -12.94 -6.16 -3.46
C ALA A 95 -12.30 -7.13 -2.46
N TYR A 96 -11.53 -6.60 -1.52
CA TYR A 96 -11.04 -7.37 -0.37
C TYR A 96 -12.24 -7.89 0.42
N ARG A 97 -12.19 -9.15 0.82
CA ARG A 97 -13.25 -9.78 1.60
C ARG A 97 -12.74 -10.04 3.00
N ARG A 98 -13.35 -9.38 3.97
CA ARG A 98 -13.07 -9.59 5.38
C ARG A 98 -13.73 -10.87 5.88
N ALA A 99 -13.06 -11.62 6.75
CA ALA A 99 -13.63 -12.79 7.40
C ALA A 99 -14.62 -12.35 8.49
N GLU A 100 -15.89 -12.50 8.22
CA GLU A 100 -16.97 -12.30 9.18
C GLU A 100 -17.30 -13.64 9.85
N ILE A 101 -16.64 -13.90 10.97
CA ILE A 101 -16.75 -15.18 11.70
C ILE A 101 -17.15 -14.88 13.14
N THR A 102 -18.07 -15.67 13.65
CA THR A 102 -18.45 -15.67 15.07
C THR A 102 -17.93 -16.95 15.71
N ALA A 103 -17.31 -16.85 16.88
CA ALA A 103 -16.85 -18.00 17.63
C ALA A 103 -18.07 -18.79 18.15
N SER A 104 -17.98 -20.11 18.06
CA SER A 104 -19.02 -21.02 18.56
C SER A 104 -18.99 -21.20 20.08
N VAL A 105 -17.97 -20.68 20.73
CA VAL A 105 -17.77 -20.74 22.18
C VAL A 105 -17.76 -19.32 22.76
N ALA A 106 -18.36 -19.18 23.94
CA ALA A 106 -18.35 -17.91 24.67
C ALA A 106 -17.09 -17.79 25.53
N GLY A 107 -16.71 -16.58 25.91
CA GLY A 107 -15.61 -16.32 26.84
C GLY A 107 -14.47 -15.53 26.23
N GLU A 108 -13.29 -15.63 26.83
CA GLU A 108 -12.10 -14.96 26.34
C GLU A 108 -11.39 -15.80 25.26
N PRO A 109 -10.90 -15.18 24.18
CA PRO A 109 -10.21 -15.93 23.12
C PRO A 109 -9.06 -16.79 23.63
N HIS A 110 -8.27 -16.29 24.58
CA HIS A 110 -7.11 -17.00 25.12
C HIS A 110 -7.46 -18.16 26.07
N GLU A 111 -8.73 -18.29 26.48
CA GLU A 111 -9.26 -19.40 27.30
C GLU A 111 -10.01 -20.43 26.44
N ALA A 112 -10.25 -20.13 25.18
CA ALA A 112 -10.93 -21.04 24.28
C ALA A 112 -10.10 -22.32 24.00
N PRO A 113 -10.75 -23.45 23.73
CA PRO A 113 -10.06 -24.68 23.38
C PRO A 113 -9.10 -24.46 22.18
N PRO A 114 -7.84 -24.97 22.25
CA PRO A 114 -6.87 -24.76 21.18
C PRO A 114 -7.35 -25.20 19.79
N ALA A 115 -8.15 -26.24 19.70
CA ALA A 115 -8.72 -26.72 18.45
C ALA A 115 -9.67 -25.70 17.82
N VAL A 116 -10.48 -25.00 18.63
CA VAL A 116 -11.39 -23.94 18.17
C VAL A 116 -10.60 -22.77 17.64
N LEU A 117 -9.56 -22.34 18.34
CA LEU A 117 -8.69 -21.24 17.88
C LEU A 117 -7.96 -21.58 16.59
N LEU A 118 -7.46 -22.82 16.48
CA LEU A 118 -6.83 -23.32 15.26
C LEU A 118 -7.79 -23.24 14.07
N ASP A 119 -9.01 -23.73 14.24
CA ASP A 119 -10.02 -23.74 13.17
C ASP A 119 -10.43 -22.32 12.76
N LEU A 120 -10.63 -21.42 13.73
CA LEU A 120 -10.94 -20.02 13.47
C LEU A 120 -9.79 -19.32 12.73
N ALA A 121 -8.56 -19.47 13.24
CA ALA A 121 -7.38 -18.86 12.62
C ALA A 121 -7.16 -19.35 11.18
N ALA A 122 -7.25 -20.68 10.96
CA ALA A 122 -7.13 -21.26 9.62
C ALA A 122 -8.22 -20.75 8.66
N ARG A 123 -9.46 -20.61 9.14
CA ARG A 123 -10.58 -20.11 8.33
C ARG A 123 -10.41 -18.62 8.00
N ILE A 124 -9.91 -17.80 8.92
CA ILE A 124 -9.57 -16.40 8.65
C ILE A 124 -8.52 -16.34 7.52
N VAL A 125 -7.46 -17.13 7.64
CA VAL A 125 -6.39 -17.19 6.63
C VAL A 125 -6.91 -17.68 5.28
N GLU A 126 -7.79 -18.67 5.25
CA GLU A 126 -8.42 -19.18 4.02
C GLU A 126 -9.19 -18.09 3.27
N ILE A 127 -9.88 -17.19 3.99
CA ILE A 127 -10.67 -16.11 3.40
C ILE A 127 -9.80 -14.92 3.02
N GLU A 128 -8.90 -14.49 3.92
CA GLU A 128 -8.16 -13.22 3.80
C GLU A 128 -6.70 -13.37 3.38
N GLY A 129 -6.14 -14.59 3.30
CA GLY A 129 -4.73 -14.78 2.96
C GLY A 129 -4.34 -14.26 1.55
N PRO A 130 -3.12 -13.80 1.41
CA PRO A 130 -2.09 -13.54 2.42
C PRO A 130 -2.48 -12.45 3.41
N ILE A 131 -2.49 -12.75 4.70
CA ILE A 131 -2.91 -11.85 5.77
C ILE A 131 -1.81 -11.73 6.83
N HIS A 132 -1.56 -10.52 7.35
CA HIS A 132 -0.61 -10.28 8.42
C HIS A 132 -1.08 -10.90 9.75
N GLY A 133 -0.16 -11.42 10.56
CA GLY A 133 -0.51 -12.08 11.83
C GLY A 133 -1.34 -11.20 12.78
N ASP A 134 -1.05 -9.90 12.85
CA ASP A 134 -1.80 -8.96 13.70
C ASP A 134 -3.24 -8.78 13.22
N GLU A 135 -3.47 -8.83 11.89
CA GLU A 135 -4.82 -8.82 11.33
C GLU A 135 -5.59 -10.08 11.72
N VAL A 136 -4.93 -11.25 11.69
CA VAL A 136 -5.55 -12.51 12.17
C VAL A 136 -5.95 -12.37 13.61
N ALA A 137 -5.10 -11.79 14.47
CA ALA A 137 -5.40 -11.56 15.89
C ALA A 137 -6.61 -10.64 16.07
N ARG A 138 -6.71 -9.56 15.25
CA ARG A 138 -7.87 -8.66 15.28
C ARG A 138 -9.16 -9.34 14.83
N ARG A 139 -9.12 -10.15 13.75
CA ARG A 139 -10.28 -10.94 13.30
C ARG A 139 -10.72 -11.95 14.34
N LEU A 140 -9.73 -12.61 14.98
CA LEU A 140 -10.01 -13.56 16.02
C LEU A 140 -10.62 -12.87 17.25
N ALA A 141 -10.09 -11.72 17.68
CA ALA A 141 -10.72 -10.91 18.73
C ALA A 141 -12.16 -10.54 18.40
N ALA A 142 -12.42 -10.06 17.19
CA ALA A 142 -13.75 -9.69 16.71
C ALA A 142 -14.70 -10.90 16.70
N ALA A 143 -14.22 -12.10 16.34
CA ALA A 143 -15.02 -13.33 16.37
C ALA A 143 -15.57 -13.65 17.78
N PHE A 144 -14.91 -13.21 18.83
CA PHE A 144 -15.34 -13.31 20.23
C PHE A 144 -16.00 -12.03 20.75
N GLY A 145 -16.35 -11.09 19.86
CA GLY A 145 -17.00 -9.83 20.23
C GLY A 145 -16.07 -8.82 20.94
N LYS A 146 -14.73 -8.98 20.80
CA LYS A 146 -13.75 -8.06 21.40
C LYS A 146 -13.37 -6.99 20.39
N GLY A 147 -13.31 -5.74 20.82
CA GLY A 147 -12.91 -4.61 19.97
C GLY A 147 -11.41 -4.54 19.68
N ARG A 148 -10.56 -5.16 20.51
CA ARG A 148 -9.08 -5.08 20.40
C ARG A 148 -8.44 -6.44 20.66
N ALA A 149 -7.30 -6.68 19.99
CA ALA A 149 -6.46 -7.85 20.21
C ALA A 149 -5.32 -7.51 21.17
N GLY A 150 -5.56 -7.60 22.47
CA GLY A 150 -4.51 -7.45 23.49
C GLY A 150 -3.46 -8.56 23.46
N GLY A 151 -2.35 -8.40 24.20
CA GLY A 151 -1.20 -9.30 24.16
C GLY A 151 -1.54 -10.79 24.39
N ARG A 152 -2.50 -11.12 25.27
CA ARG A 152 -2.95 -12.51 25.48
C ARG A 152 -3.61 -13.10 24.24
N ILE A 153 -4.42 -12.30 23.52
CA ILE A 153 -5.09 -12.72 22.28
C ILE A 153 -4.05 -12.88 21.18
N GLN A 154 -3.10 -11.96 21.05
CA GLN A 154 -2.00 -12.07 20.09
C GLN A 154 -1.20 -13.35 20.31
N HIS A 155 -0.83 -13.66 21.56
CA HIS A 155 -0.12 -14.88 21.89
C HIS A 155 -0.93 -16.15 21.56
N ALA A 156 -2.21 -16.18 21.94
CA ALA A 156 -3.10 -17.30 21.61
C ALA A 156 -3.27 -17.48 20.11
N THR A 157 -3.38 -16.37 19.37
CA THR A 157 -3.46 -16.39 17.89
C THR A 157 -2.19 -16.93 17.27
N ALA A 158 -1.01 -16.51 17.74
CA ALA A 158 0.27 -17.02 17.24
C ALA A 158 0.38 -18.54 17.46
N ALA A 159 -0.01 -19.02 18.64
CA ALA A 159 -0.04 -20.45 18.95
C ALA A 159 -1.01 -21.24 18.05
N ALA A 160 -2.20 -20.66 17.78
CA ALA A 160 -3.21 -21.25 16.90
C ALA A 160 -2.72 -21.32 15.44
N LEU A 161 -2.11 -20.26 14.93
CA LEU A 161 -1.52 -20.21 13.59
C LEU A 161 -0.38 -21.21 13.41
N ASP A 162 0.50 -21.34 14.42
CA ASP A 162 1.56 -22.33 14.39
C ASP A 162 1.02 -23.77 14.46
N ALA A 163 -0.06 -23.99 15.19
CA ALA A 163 -0.75 -25.28 15.20
C ALA A 163 -1.39 -25.58 13.83
N ALA A 164 -2.04 -24.60 13.21
CA ALA A 164 -2.61 -24.72 11.87
C ALA A 164 -1.52 -25.00 10.81
N ARG A 165 -0.35 -24.39 10.94
CA ARG A 165 0.81 -24.65 10.07
C ARG A 165 1.34 -26.06 10.24
N ARG A 166 1.48 -26.55 11.47
CA ARG A 166 1.89 -27.95 11.75
C ARG A 166 0.88 -28.96 11.21
N ALA A 167 -0.40 -28.60 11.20
CA ALA A 167 -1.46 -29.41 10.61
C ALA A 167 -1.53 -29.31 9.06
N GLY A 168 -0.63 -28.54 8.43
CA GLY A 168 -0.60 -28.37 6.98
C GLY A 168 -1.74 -27.52 6.39
N ARG A 169 -2.50 -26.82 7.23
CA ARG A 169 -3.65 -26.02 6.77
C ARG A 169 -3.26 -24.65 6.24
N VAL A 170 -2.18 -24.08 6.77
CA VAL A 170 -1.65 -22.78 6.38
C VAL A 170 -0.14 -22.81 6.25
N VAL A 171 0.40 -21.90 5.47
CA VAL A 171 1.84 -21.64 5.33
C VAL A 171 2.15 -20.23 5.80
N ARG A 172 3.41 -19.96 6.15
CA ARG A 172 3.88 -18.66 6.59
C ARG A 172 5.02 -18.17 5.70
N ARG A 173 4.95 -16.91 5.32
CA ARG A 173 6.04 -16.15 4.70
C ARG A 173 6.21 -14.84 5.45
N ASP A 174 7.33 -14.68 6.11
CA ASP A 174 7.62 -13.52 6.99
C ASP A 174 6.53 -13.36 8.07
N ALA A 175 5.84 -12.23 8.08
CA ALA A 175 4.73 -11.94 8.97
C ALA A 175 3.35 -12.35 8.42
N PHE A 176 3.31 -12.96 7.20
CA PHE A 176 2.06 -13.26 6.49
C PHE A 176 1.71 -14.73 6.51
N TRP A 177 0.41 -14.99 6.64
CA TRP A 177 -0.18 -16.32 6.67
C TRP A 177 -1.13 -16.50 5.49
N MET A 178 -1.09 -17.66 4.86
CA MET A 178 -1.88 -17.98 3.68
C MET A 178 -2.06 -19.49 3.55
N THR A 179 -2.92 -19.93 2.66
CA THR A 179 -2.97 -21.34 2.23
C THR A 179 -1.88 -21.61 1.17
N SER A 180 -1.54 -22.87 0.92
CA SER A 180 -0.61 -23.22 -0.15
C SER A 180 -1.11 -22.78 -1.54
N ALA A 181 -2.43 -22.78 -1.75
CA ALA A 181 -3.04 -22.28 -2.99
C ALA A 181 -2.82 -20.77 -3.15
N GLN A 182 -3.04 -19.99 -2.09
CA GLN A 182 -2.81 -18.54 -2.08
C GLN A 182 -1.31 -18.17 -2.17
N GLU A 183 -0.42 -19.05 -1.73
CA GLU A 183 1.02 -18.88 -1.94
C GLU A 183 1.40 -19.06 -3.41
N ALA A 184 0.84 -20.09 -4.06
CA ALA A 184 1.11 -20.40 -5.47
C ALA A 184 0.48 -19.36 -6.41
N ASP A 185 -0.74 -18.91 -6.11
CA ASP A 185 -1.47 -17.91 -6.88
C ASP A 185 -2.07 -16.85 -5.91
N PRO A 186 -1.28 -15.84 -5.56
CA PRO A 186 -1.70 -14.81 -4.61
C PRO A 186 -2.83 -13.95 -5.18
N PRO A 187 -3.98 -13.83 -4.48
CA PRO A 187 -5.10 -13.04 -4.96
C PRO A 187 -4.76 -11.54 -4.96
N VAL A 188 -5.10 -10.85 -6.04
CA VAL A 188 -5.03 -9.39 -6.16
C VAL A 188 -6.38 -8.81 -5.79
N ARG A 189 -6.45 -7.98 -4.74
CA ARG A 189 -7.71 -7.47 -4.17
C ARG A 189 -7.62 -5.99 -3.85
N SER A 190 -8.70 -5.26 -4.14
CA SER A 190 -8.82 -3.84 -3.84
C SER A 190 -9.25 -3.60 -2.39
N ARG A 191 -8.50 -2.80 -1.66
CA ARG A 191 -8.79 -2.34 -0.30
C ARG A 191 -9.50 -1.00 -0.23
N LEU A 192 -10.07 -0.56 -1.36
CA LEU A 192 -10.71 0.76 -1.46
C LEU A 192 -11.84 0.98 -0.43
N ALA A 193 -12.53 -0.10 -0.06
CA ALA A 193 -13.63 -0.08 0.92
C ALA A 193 -13.16 -0.43 2.34
N GLU A 194 -11.85 -0.72 2.53
CA GLU A 194 -11.32 -1.11 3.83
C GLU A 194 -10.85 0.12 4.63
N GLU A 195 -10.94 -0.02 5.96
CA GLU A 195 -10.50 0.99 6.90
C GLU A 195 -9.07 0.71 7.38
N VAL A 196 -8.45 1.71 8.00
CA VAL A 196 -7.28 1.51 8.85
C VAL A 196 -7.70 0.56 9.99
N PRO A 197 -6.93 -0.49 10.33
CA PRO A 197 -5.53 -0.71 9.97
C PRO A 197 -5.29 -1.63 8.76
N THR A 198 -6.30 -2.21 8.12
CA THR A 198 -6.13 -3.15 7.00
C THR A 198 -5.43 -2.50 5.79
N THR A 199 -5.52 -1.16 5.67
CA THR A 199 -4.86 -0.38 4.62
C THR A 199 -3.43 0.04 4.94
N ARG A 200 -2.87 -0.29 6.12
CA ARG A 200 -1.47 0.04 6.44
C ARG A 200 -0.50 -0.69 5.50
N ALA A 201 0.57 -0.01 5.11
CA ALA A 201 1.58 -0.56 4.20
C ALA A 201 2.19 -1.87 4.73
N VAL A 202 2.42 -1.98 6.05
CA VAL A 202 2.95 -3.19 6.69
C VAL A 202 2.04 -4.41 6.53
N HIS A 203 0.75 -4.22 6.35
CA HIS A 203 -0.23 -5.30 6.16
C HIS A 203 -0.41 -5.72 4.70
N LEU A 204 0.35 -5.13 3.78
CA LEU A 204 0.35 -5.49 2.37
C LEU A 204 1.46 -6.51 2.09
N SER A 205 1.07 -7.72 1.66
CA SER A 205 2.00 -8.82 1.38
C SER A 205 2.84 -8.54 0.12
N ALA A 206 4.12 -8.86 0.17
CA ALA A 206 5.00 -8.81 -1.00
C ALA A 206 4.52 -9.74 -2.13
N LEU A 207 3.86 -10.86 -1.81
CA LEU A 207 3.28 -11.76 -2.81
C LEU A 207 2.14 -11.10 -3.56
N GLU A 208 1.24 -10.41 -2.87
CA GLU A 208 0.11 -9.69 -3.45
C GLU A 208 0.59 -8.51 -4.30
N ILE A 209 1.61 -7.76 -3.84
CA ILE A 209 2.25 -6.68 -4.62
C ILE A 209 2.80 -7.23 -5.94
N ARG A 210 3.57 -8.33 -5.90
CA ARG A 210 4.15 -8.95 -7.10
C ARG A 210 3.08 -9.52 -8.04
N ALA A 211 2.01 -10.10 -7.49
CA ALA A 211 0.89 -10.56 -8.29
C ALA A 211 0.19 -9.40 -9.01
N ALA A 212 -0.03 -8.28 -8.30
CA ALA A 212 -0.60 -7.07 -8.88
C ALA A 212 0.27 -6.49 -10.01
N ALA A 213 1.59 -6.44 -9.80
CA ALA A 213 2.52 -5.97 -10.84
C ALA A 213 2.51 -6.87 -12.08
N ARG A 214 2.52 -8.21 -11.90
CA ARG A 214 2.41 -9.16 -13.01
C ARG A 214 1.10 -8.98 -13.79
N LEU A 215 -0.01 -8.83 -13.07
CA LEU A 215 -1.32 -8.60 -13.68
C LEU A 215 -1.33 -7.30 -14.51
N LEU A 216 -0.76 -6.21 -13.97
CA LEU A 216 -0.63 -4.94 -14.67
C LEU A 216 0.20 -5.06 -15.94
N VAL A 217 1.34 -5.76 -15.90
CA VAL A 217 2.18 -5.97 -17.08
C VAL A 217 1.47 -6.84 -18.13
N ALA A 218 0.73 -7.86 -17.71
CA ALA A 218 -0.02 -8.73 -18.61
C ALA A 218 -1.13 -7.99 -19.37
N GLU A 219 -1.85 -7.09 -18.67
CA GLU A 219 -3.01 -6.39 -19.23
C GLU A 219 -2.64 -5.09 -19.97
N CYS A 220 -1.60 -4.39 -19.50
CA CYS A 220 -1.26 -3.04 -19.98
C CYS A 220 0.03 -3.00 -20.79
N GLY A 221 0.78 -4.10 -20.84
CA GLY A 221 2.11 -4.13 -21.43
C GLY A 221 3.17 -3.49 -20.53
N ALA A 222 4.22 -2.93 -21.14
CA ALA A 222 5.32 -2.34 -20.40
C ALA A 222 4.89 -1.07 -19.66
N ILE A 223 5.09 -1.04 -18.36
CA ILE A 223 4.92 0.14 -17.49
C ILE A 223 6.31 0.61 -17.09
N ALA A 224 6.55 1.93 -17.12
CA ALA A 224 7.82 2.48 -16.67
C ALA A 224 8.09 2.11 -15.19
N PRO A 225 9.35 1.78 -14.82
CA PRO A 225 9.67 1.37 -13.45
C PRO A 225 9.24 2.38 -12.38
N ASP A 226 9.34 3.68 -12.68
CA ASP A 226 8.97 4.76 -11.77
C ASP A 226 7.44 4.88 -11.57
N ASP A 227 6.65 4.46 -12.57
CA ASP A 227 5.18 4.48 -12.54
C ASP A 227 4.58 3.23 -11.90
N MET A 228 5.33 2.13 -11.87
CA MET A 228 4.86 0.84 -11.38
C MET A 228 4.34 0.89 -9.94
N PRO A 229 5.01 1.53 -8.97
CA PRO A 229 4.47 1.63 -7.60
C PRO A 229 3.12 2.32 -7.53
N GLY A 230 2.92 3.39 -8.31
CA GLY A 230 1.64 4.09 -8.39
C GLY A 230 0.53 3.27 -9.02
N ALA A 231 0.84 2.51 -10.07
CA ALA A 231 -0.11 1.62 -10.73
C ALA A 231 -0.54 0.48 -9.81
N VAL A 232 0.41 -0.17 -9.12
CA VAL A 232 0.16 -1.23 -8.12
C VAL A 232 -0.71 -0.70 -6.98
N ALA A 233 -0.38 0.46 -6.40
CA ALA A 233 -1.15 1.05 -5.32
C ALA A 233 -2.61 1.29 -5.73
N ARG A 234 -2.84 1.87 -6.91
CA ARG A 234 -4.20 2.10 -7.45
C ARG A 234 -4.99 0.81 -7.65
N LEU A 235 -4.36 -0.21 -8.27
CA LEU A 235 -5.01 -1.51 -8.47
C LEU A 235 -5.42 -2.15 -7.14
N LEU A 236 -4.59 -2.02 -6.12
CA LEU A 236 -4.86 -2.52 -4.77
C LEU A 236 -5.80 -1.61 -3.95
N GLY A 237 -6.33 -0.54 -4.55
CA GLY A 237 -7.37 0.31 -3.97
C GLY A 237 -6.87 1.41 -3.06
N TYR A 238 -5.58 1.73 -3.08
CA TYR A 238 -5.05 2.87 -2.32
C TYR A 238 -5.30 4.17 -3.07
N ARG A 239 -5.93 5.13 -2.38
CA ARG A 239 -6.25 6.45 -2.96
C ARG A 239 -5.01 7.34 -3.07
N ARG A 240 -4.02 7.15 -2.20
CA ARG A 240 -2.77 7.91 -2.14
C ARG A 240 -1.60 6.94 -2.03
N LEU A 241 -0.48 7.30 -2.61
CA LEU A 241 0.78 6.57 -2.49
C LEU A 241 1.70 7.32 -1.52
N GLY A 242 1.49 7.11 -0.21
CA GLY A 242 2.39 7.64 0.83
C GLY A 242 3.80 7.05 0.76
N SER A 243 4.74 7.67 1.48
CA SER A 243 6.15 7.27 1.49
C SER A 243 6.36 5.81 1.91
N GLU A 244 5.73 5.38 3.00
CA GLU A 244 5.80 4.01 3.50
C GLU A 244 5.28 2.97 2.49
N LEU A 245 4.13 3.25 1.87
CA LEU A 245 3.55 2.36 0.87
C LEU A 245 4.44 2.28 -0.38
N ARG A 246 5.01 3.40 -0.81
CA ARG A 246 5.96 3.45 -1.93
C ARG A 246 7.18 2.59 -1.65
N VAL A 247 7.79 2.74 -0.46
CA VAL A 247 8.95 1.94 -0.04
C VAL A 247 8.58 0.47 -0.01
N ARG A 248 7.47 0.10 0.62
CA ARG A 248 6.99 -1.29 0.71
C ARG A 248 6.79 -1.94 -0.66
N ILE A 249 6.17 -1.21 -1.61
CA ILE A 249 5.97 -1.72 -2.97
C ILE A 249 7.30 -1.85 -3.69
N ALA A 250 8.18 -0.85 -3.62
CA ALA A 250 9.49 -0.89 -4.27
C ALA A 250 10.37 -2.04 -3.76
N GLU A 251 10.38 -2.32 -2.47
CA GLU A 251 11.08 -3.46 -1.86
C GLU A 251 10.53 -4.78 -2.39
N ALA A 252 9.22 -4.96 -2.34
CA ALA A 252 8.59 -6.18 -2.81
C ALA A 252 8.85 -6.48 -4.29
N LEU A 253 8.96 -5.45 -5.12
CA LEU A 253 9.27 -5.59 -6.56
C LEU A 253 10.75 -5.93 -6.81
N ARG A 254 11.68 -5.37 -6.03
CA ARG A 254 13.11 -5.70 -6.13
C ARG A 254 13.40 -7.15 -5.75
N ASP A 255 12.82 -7.64 -4.66
CA ASP A 255 13.04 -8.99 -4.16
C ASP A 255 12.43 -10.08 -5.06
N GLY A 256 11.58 -9.72 -6.01
CA GLY A 256 10.98 -10.62 -6.98
C GLY A 256 11.68 -10.67 -8.34
N ALA A 257 12.72 -9.89 -8.53
CA ALA A 257 13.50 -9.82 -9.78
C ALA A 257 14.76 -10.71 -9.77
N ALA A 258 15.00 -11.45 -8.67
CA ALA A 258 16.13 -12.36 -8.50
C ALA A 258 15.77 -13.81 -8.88
#